data_6b3cfc0dfeda0646bf9f6ff194420f5a
#
_entry.id   6b3cfc0dfeda0646bf9f6ff194420f5a
#
_cell.length_a   1.000
_cell.length_b   1.000
_cell.length_c   1.000
_cell.angle_alpha   90.00
_cell.angle_beta   90.00
_cell.angle_gamma   90.00
#
_symmetry.space_group_name_H-M   'P 1'
#
loop_
_entity.id
_entity.type
_entity.pdbx_description
1 polymer ?
#
loop_
_entity_poly.entity_id
_entity_poly.type
_entity_poly.pdbx_seq_one_letter_code
_entity_poly.pdbx_strand_id
1 'polypeptide(L)'
;MAVTREFVSLTSASAGVNPAGYHPAQGLYWTPAGVKPKVAVIASHYNVDFAEHYLAPLIAERGYGFLGWNTRYRSGESLFLLEHALLDIAAGVQWLREQAGVETIVLLGNSGGGSLMAAYQSQSVDPHITGVGGGPVPDAVNTLPPGDLYVSTQAHAGRPE
;
A
#
# COMPACT_ATOMS: atom_id res chain seq x y z
N MET A 1 -2.32 -1.42 -25.18
CA MET A 1 -3.50 -2.25 -24.81
C MET A 1 -4.50 -1.33 -24.14
N ALA A 2 -5.82 -1.52 -24.33
CA ALA A 2 -6.81 -0.73 -23.59
C ALA A 2 -6.68 -1.04 -22.10
N VAL A 3 -6.87 -0.04 -21.24
CA VAL A 3 -6.73 -0.13 -19.79
C VAL A 3 -8.06 0.16 -19.13
N THR A 4 -8.39 -0.57 -18.09
CA THR A 4 -9.51 -0.34 -17.20
C THR A 4 -9.02 0.02 -15.80
N ARG A 5 -9.87 0.68 -15.03
CA ARG A 5 -9.60 0.99 -13.63
C ARG A 5 -10.84 0.75 -12.79
N GLU A 6 -10.62 0.19 -11.62
CA GLU A 6 -11.65 -0.12 -10.64
C GLU A 6 -11.33 0.63 -9.34
N PHE A 7 -12.34 1.25 -8.75
CA PHE A 7 -12.20 1.85 -7.43
C PHE A 7 -12.31 0.77 -6.34
N VAL A 8 -11.31 0.75 -5.46
CA VAL A 8 -11.23 -0.18 -4.33
C VAL A 8 -11.21 0.61 -3.03
N SER A 9 -12.06 0.24 -2.09
CA SER A 9 -12.12 0.86 -0.77
C SER A 9 -12.29 -0.23 0.29
N LEU A 10 -11.39 -0.27 1.27
CA LEU A 10 -11.27 -1.36 2.24
C LEU A 10 -11.14 -0.83 3.67
N THR A 11 -11.71 -1.59 4.59
CA THR A 11 -11.46 -1.44 6.02
C THR A 11 -10.20 -2.22 6.39
N SER A 12 -9.26 -1.57 7.04
CA SER A 12 -8.12 -2.28 7.62
C SER A 12 -8.41 -2.80 9.03
N ALA A 13 -7.52 -3.65 9.56
CA ALA A 13 -7.67 -4.27 10.88
C ALA A 13 -7.69 -3.26 12.06
N SER A 14 -7.32 -2.00 11.84
CA SER A 14 -7.32 -0.94 12.86
C SER A 14 -8.31 0.19 12.55
N ALA A 15 -9.46 -0.14 12.04
CA ALA A 15 -10.54 0.83 11.80
C ALA A 15 -10.88 1.65 13.06
N GLY A 16 -11.26 2.91 12.89
CA GLY A 16 -11.82 3.74 13.95
C GLY A 16 -10.83 4.54 14.78
N VAL A 17 -9.55 4.56 14.46
CA VAL A 17 -8.52 5.29 15.25
C VAL A 17 -8.43 6.78 14.90
N ASN A 18 -9.06 7.24 13.83
CA ASN A 18 -8.99 8.65 13.45
C ASN A 18 -10.10 9.47 14.15
N PRO A 19 -9.75 10.47 14.99
CA PRO A 19 -10.75 11.30 15.67
C PRO A 19 -11.60 12.16 14.72
N ALA A 20 -11.16 12.38 13.48
CA ALA A 20 -11.95 13.08 12.46
C ALA A 20 -12.99 12.20 11.76
N GLY A 21 -13.13 10.94 12.17
CA GLY A 21 -14.06 9.97 11.60
C GLY A 21 -13.36 8.79 10.92
N TYR A 22 -14.15 7.94 10.29
CA TYR A 22 -13.66 6.77 9.60
C TYR A 22 -13.17 7.12 8.20
N HIS A 23 -11.90 6.84 7.93
CA HIS A 23 -11.31 6.97 6.61
C HIS A 23 -10.80 5.60 6.14
N PRO A 24 -11.47 4.96 5.18
CA PRO A 24 -10.99 3.70 4.64
C PRO A 24 -9.70 3.90 3.85
N ALA A 25 -8.88 2.85 3.78
CA ALA A 25 -7.84 2.76 2.78
C ALA A 25 -8.49 2.58 1.40
N GLN A 26 -8.01 3.27 0.37
CA GLN A 26 -8.66 3.28 -0.93
C GLN A 26 -7.70 3.60 -2.07
N GLY A 27 -8.08 3.23 -3.28
CA GLY A 27 -7.28 3.52 -4.46
C GLY A 27 -7.94 3.09 -5.76
N LEU A 28 -7.15 3.06 -6.82
CA LEU A 28 -7.56 2.56 -8.13
C LEU A 28 -6.71 1.36 -8.52
N TYR A 29 -7.39 0.28 -8.88
CA TYR A 29 -6.76 -0.88 -9.48
C TYR A 29 -6.83 -0.79 -11.00
N TRP A 30 -5.67 -0.65 -11.62
CA TRP A 30 -5.49 -0.52 -13.07
C TRP A 30 -5.12 -1.87 -13.67
N THR A 31 -5.83 -2.28 -14.72
CA THR A 31 -5.58 -3.56 -15.39
C THR A 31 -5.73 -3.41 -16.90
N PRO A 32 -5.12 -4.32 -17.69
CA PRO A 32 -5.47 -4.45 -19.09
C PRO A 32 -6.94 -4.85 -19.24
N ALA A 33 -7.64 -4.25 -20.20
CA ALA A 33 -9.06 -4.54 -20.41
C ALA A 33 -9.29 -6.03 -20.71
N GLY A 34 -10.19 -6.65 -19.93
CA GLY A 34 -10.56 -8.06 -20.11
C GLY A 34 -9.52 -9.09 -19.64
N VAL A 35 -8.45 -8.65 -18.96
CA VAL A 35 -7.40 -9.54 -18.44
C VAL A 35 -7.36 -9.48 -16.93
N LYS A 36 -7.19 -10.63 -16.27
CA LYS A 36 -6.87 -10.74 -14.85
C LYS A 36 -5.36 -10.96 -14.70
N PRO A 37 -4.59 -9.92 -14.34
CA PRO A 37 -3.14 -10.04 -14.23
C PRO A 37 -2.73 -10.99 -13.10
N LYS A 38 -1.71 -11.82 -13.35
CA LYS A 38 -1.09 -12.68 -12.34
C LYS A 38 0.00 -11.97 -11.54
N VAL A 39 0.51 -10.87 -12.08
CA VAL A 39 1.50 -10.00 -11.45
C VAL A 39 0.89 -8.61 -11.30
N ALA A 40 0.99 -8.03 -10.12
CA ALA A 40 0.57 -6.66 -9.89
C ALA A 40 1.58 -5.89 -9.03
N VAL A 41 1.65 -4.60 -9.30
CA VAL A 41 2.37 -3.62 -8.47
C VAL A 41 1.39 -2.99 -7.50
N ILE A 42 1.80 -2.78 -6.26
CA ILE A 42 1.12 -1.88 -5.32
C ILE A 42 2.08 -0.76 -4.94
N ALA A 43 1.62 0.47 -5.02
CA ALA A 43 2.36 1.66 -4.63
C ALA A 43 1.53 2.48 -3.64
N SER A 44 2.16 2.96 -2.57
CA SER A 44 1.52 3.82 -1.58
C SER A 44 2.47 4.91 -1.11
N HIS A 45 1.90 6.00 -0.60
CA HIS A 45 2.64 7.12 -0.04
C HIS A 45 2.03 7.52 1.30
N TYR A 46 2.79 8.15 2.18
CA TYR A 46 2.29 8.52 3.51
C TYR A 46 1.24 9.65 3.48
N ASN A 47 1.20 10.53 2.46
CA ASN A 47 0.23 11.63 2.37
C ASN A 47 -0.24 11.96 0.95
N VAL A 48 0.54 11.64 -0.12
CA VAL A 48 0.19 11.93 -1.51
C VAL A 48 -0.77 10.89 -2.04
N ASP A 49 -1.74 11.31 -2.85
CA ASP A 49 -2.66 10.41 -3.54
C ASP A 49 -1.95 9.65 -4.67
N PHE A 50 -1.83 8.35 -4.53
CA PHE A 50 -1.23 7.46 -5.53
C PHE A 50 -2.25 6.72 -6.39
N ALA A 51 -3.55 6.97 -6.23
CA ALA A 51 -4.58 6.28 -7.01
C ALA A 51 -4.34 6.43 -8.53
N GLU A 52 -3.92 7.61 -8.97
CA GLU A 52 -3.57 7.89 -10.37
C GLU A 52 -2.04 8.05 -10.56
N HIS A 53 -1.26 7.17 -9.93
CA HIS A 53 0.19 7.17 -10.08
C HIS A 53 0.61 7.07 -11.56
N TYR A 54 1.60 7.90 -11.98
CA TYR A 54 2.00 8.03 -13.39
C TYR A 54 2.44 6.72 -14.06
N LEU A 55 2.91 5.74 -13.29
CA LEU A 55 3.27 4.41 -13.81
C LEU A 55 2.06 3.49 -14.02
N ALA A 56 0.91 3.78 -13.39
CA ALA A 56 -0.22 2.88 -13.40
C ALA A 56 -0.71 2.52 -14.83
N PRO A 57 -1.01 3.48 -15.70
CA PRO A 57 -1.43 3.15 -17.07
C PRO A 57 -0.34 2.44 -17.85
N LEU A 58 0.93 2.82 -17.67
CA LEU A 58 2.06 2.25 -18.40
C LEU A 58 2.30 0.78 -18.04
N ILE A 59 2.12 0.41 -16.78
CA ILE A 59 2.26 -0.96 -16.29
C ILE A 59 1.06 -1.79 -16.75
N ALA A 60 -0.15 -1.24 -16.66
CA ALA A 60 -1.36 -1.91 -17.13
C ALA A 60 -1.33 -2.18 -18.65
N GLU A 61 -0.85 -1.22 -19.45
CA GLU A 61 -0.67 -1.41 -20.91
C GLU A 61 0.29 -2.55 -21.26
N ARG A 62 1.19 -2.93 -20.36
CA ARG A 62 2.16 -4.02 -20.51
C ARG A 62 1.65 -5.37 -20.00
N GLY A 63 0.40 -5.46 -19.58
CA GLY A 63 -0.21 -6.72 -19.18
C GLY A 63 -0.22 -7.01 -17.68
N TYR A 64 0.25 -6.07 -16.84
CA TYR A 64 0.33 -6.21 -15.39
C TYR A 64 -0.79 -5.44 -14.68
N GLY A 65 -1.08 -5.80 -13.43
CA GLY A 65 -1.92 -4.99 -12.56
C GLY A 65 -1.13 -3.87 -11.88
N PHE A 66 -1.81 -2.78 -11.55
CA PHE A 66 -1.25 -1.73 -10.70
C PHE A 66 -2.31 -1.23 -9.73
N LEU A 67 -2.07 -1.38 -8.43
CA LEU A 67 -2.90 -0.81 -7.38
C LEU A 67 -2.24 0.47 -6.86
N GLY A 68 -2.73 1.62 -7.31
CA GLY A 68 -2.39 2.90 -6.72
C GLY A 68 -3.18 3.06 -5.42
N TRP A 69 -2.50 2.93 -4.29
CA TRP A 69 -3.13 2.72 -2.99
C TRP A 69 -2.87 3.86 -2.02
N ASN A 70 -3.89 4.29 -1.33
CA ASN A 70 -3.82 5.33 -0.32
C ASN A 70 -4.18 4.76 1.04
N THR A 71 -3.34 5.06 2.03
CA THR A 71 -3.70 4.84 3.43
C THR A 71 -4.76 5.83 3.88
N ARG A 72 -5.34 5.61 5.05
CA ARG A 72 -6.28 6.56 5.71
C ARG A 72 -5.71 7.96 5.88
N TYR A 73 -4.40 8.11 5.79
CA TYR A 73 -3.69 9.37 6.03
C TYR A 73 -3.50 10.23 4.77
N ARG A 74 -4.11 9.86 3.66
CA ARG A 74 -4.09 10.70 2.46
C ARG A 74 -4.49 12.13 2.78
N SER A 75 -3.60 13.08 2.51
CA SER A 75 -3.76 14.52 2.82
C SER A 75 -3.89 14.83 4.33
N GLY A 76 -3.55 13.91 5.22
CA GLY A 76 -3.69 14.05 6.66
C GLY A 76 -2.42 13.64 7.44
N GLU A 77 -1.25 14.01 6.94
CA GLU A 77 0.05 13.59 7.49
C GLU A 77 0.29 13.97 8.96
N SER A 78 -0.34 15.04 9.45
CA SER A 78 -0.22 15.47 10.86
C SER A 78 -0.75 14.43 11.85
N LEU A 79 -1.56 13.49 11.40
CA LEU A 79 -2.13 12.40 12.21
C LEU A 79 -1.46 11.05 11.89
N PHE A 80 -0.39 11.04 11.10
CA PHE A 80 0.23 9.82 10.61
C PHE A 80 0.78 8.95 11.75
N LEU A 81 0.35 7.69 11.76
CA LEU A 81 0.86 6.62 12.60
C LEU A 81 1.30 5.48 11.70
N LEU A 82 2.58 5.12 11.78
CA LEU A 82 3.19 4.14 10.89
C LEU A 82 2.49 2.77 10.97
N GLU A 83 2.27 2.27 12.17
CA GLU A 83 1.64 0.98 12.45
C GLU A 83 0.26 0.86 11.79
N HIS A 84 -0.52 1.92 11.77
CA HIS A 84 -1.84 1.93 11.13
C HIS A 84 -1.74 2.06 9.60
N ALA A 85 -0.76 2.80 9.09
CA ALA A 85 -0.51 2.89 7.66
C ALA A 85 -0.08 1.54 7.09
N LEU A 86 0.73 0.76 7.84
CA LEU A 86 1.12 -0.59 7.44
C LEU A 86 -0.09 -1.54 7.35
N LEU A 87 -1.04 -1.43 8.28
CA LEU A 87 -2.29 -2.21 8.21
C LEU A 87 -3.16 -1.82 7.01
N ASP A 88 -3.16 -0.55 6.62
CA ASP A 88 -3.87 -0.10 5.43
C ASP A 88 -3.21 -0.64 4.15
N ILE A 89 -1.89 -0.72 4.09
CA ILE A 89 -1.16 -1.35 2.98
C ILE A 89 -1.46 -2.85 2.95
N ALA A 90 -1.45 -3.50 4.11
CA ALA A 90 -1.78 -4.92 4.23
C ALA A 90 -3.16 -5.25 3.65
N ALA A 91 -4.17 -4.41 3.88
CA ALA A 91 -5.49 -4.59 3.30
C ALA A 91 -5.44 -4.59 1.76
N GLY A 92 -4.64 -3.71 1.14
CA GLY A 92 -4.44 -3.68 -0.31
C GLY A 92 -3.70 -4.92 -0.83
N VAL A 93 -2.65 -5.36 -0.15
CA VAL A 93 -1.89 -6.57 -0.49
C VAL A 93 -2.79 -7.80 -0.41
N GLN A 94 -3.57 -7.92 0.66
CA GLN A 94 -4.50 -9.03 0.86
C GLN A 94 -5.60 -9.05 -0.21
N TRP A 95 -6.16 -7.89 -0.53
CA TRP A 95 -7.16 -7.76 -1.60
C TRP A 95 -6.62 -8.20 -2.97
N LEU A 96 -5.37 -7.83 -3.30
CA LEU A 96 -4.72 -8.28 -4.54
C LEU A 96 -4.61 -9.79 -4.60
N ARG A 97 -4.24 -10.45 -3.49
CA ARG A 97 -4.16 -11.92 -3.41
C ARG A 97 -5.53 -12.58 -3.55
N GLU A 98 -6.47 -12.18 -2.71
CA GLU A 98 -7.70 -12.93 -2.47
C GLU A 98 -8.81 -12.58 -3.46
N GLN A 99 -8.93 -11.31 -3.84
CA GLN A 99 -10.03 -10.82 -4.68
C GLN A 99 -9.59 -10.64 -6.14
N ALA A 100 -8.43 -10.02 -6.38
CA ALA A 100 -7.91 -9.84 -7.72
C ALA A 100 -7.24 -11.10 -8.30
N GLY A 101 -6.86 -12.07 -7.46
CA GLY A 101 -6.24 -13.33 -7.87
C GLY A 101 -4.80 -13.18 -8.37
N VAL A 102 -4.09 -12.19 -7.80
CA VAL A 102 -2.68 -11.91 -8.12
C VAL A 102 -1.77 -12.93 -7.44
N GLU A 103 -0.86 -13.51 -8.19
CA GLU A 103 0.09 -14.51 -7.72
C GLU A 103 1.42 -13.89 -7.26
N THR A 104 1.86 -12.82 -7.93
CA THR A 104 3.09 -12.10 -7.58
C THR A 104 2.81 -10.63 -7.34
N ILE A 105 3.12 -10.14 -6.15
CA ILE A 105 2.93 -8.74 -5.74
C ILE A 105 4.29 -8.05 -5.65
N VAL A 106 4.42 -6.96 -6.41
CA VAL A 106 5.58 -6.08 -6.38
C VAL A 106 5.25 -4.83 -5.56
N LEU A 107 5.98 -4.63 -4.48
CA LEU A 107 5.90 -3.40 -3.69
C LEU A 107 6.72 -2.31 -4.39
N LEU A 108 6.11 -1.21 -4.75
CA LEU A 108 6.81 -0.08 -5.37
C LEU A 108 6.99 1.06 -4.39
N GLY A 109 8.24 1.33 -4.04
CA GLY A 109 8.66 2.48 -3.26
C GLY A 109 9.05 3.65 -4.17
N ASN A 110 8.20 4.66 -4.27
CA ASN A 110 8.47 5.89 -5.03
C ASN A 110 8.34 7.11 -4.12
N SER A 111 9.29 8.05 -4.21
CA SER A 111 9.32 9.26 -3.39
C SER A 111 9.28 8.91 -1.88
N GLY A 112 8.43 9.56 -1.09
CA GLY A 112 8.19 9.20 0.32
C GLY A 112 7.58 7.82 0.52
N GLY A 113 6.95 7.23 -0.50
CA GLY A 113 6.55 5.82 -0.50
C GLY A 113 7.71 4.85 -0.46
N GLY A 114 8.94 5.29 -0.75
CA GLY A 114 10.14 4.47 -0.67
C GLY A 114 10.37 3.91 0.72
N SER A 115 10.49 4.79 1.71
CA SER A 115 10.65 4.39 3.12
C SER A 115 9.42 3.66 3.67
N LEU A 116 8.21 4.10 3.30
CA LEU A 116 6.97 3.47 3.77
C LEU A 116 6.85 2.02 3.28
N MET A 117 7.06 1.76 1.99
CA MET A 117 6.95 0.41 1.43
C MET A 117 8.11 -0.49 1.85
N ALA A 118 9.31 0.07 2.09
CA ALA A 118 10.43 -0.66 2.68
C ALA A 118 10.14 -1.06 4.14
N ALA A 119 9.59 -0.14 4.94
CA ALA A 119 9.17 -0.43 6.31
C ALA A 119 8.07 -1.51 6.34
N TYR A 120 7.11 -1.46 5.42
CA TYR A 120 6.09 -2.49 5.26
C TYR A 120 6.72 -3.86 5.01
N GLN A 121 7.62 -3.97 4.01
CA GLN A 121 8.26 -5.24 3.68
C GLN A 121 9.11 -5.76 4.84
N SER A 122 9.88 -4.89 5.49
CA SER A 122 10.69 -5.26 6.65
C SER A 122 9.83 -5.81 7.78
N GLN A 123 8.76 -5.11 8.15
CA GLN A 123 7.85 -5.53 9.20
C GLN A 123 7.09 -6.82 8.87
N SER A 124 6.76 -7.05 7.61
CA SER A 124 6.06 -8.26 7.18
C SER A 124 6.94 -9.52 7.22
N VAL A 125 8.27 -9.35 7.11
CA VAL A 125 9.24 -10.47 7.13
C VAL A 125 9.81 -10.69 8.53
N ASP A 126 10.13 -9.61 9.25
CA ASP A 126 10.71 -9.62 10.60
C ASP A 126 10.02 -8.55 11.45
N PRO A 127 8.96 -8.89 12.19
CA PRO A 127 8.20 -7.95 13.01
C PRO A 127 9.05 -7.36 14.14
N HIS A 128 9.24 -6.02 14.13
CA HIS A 128 10.08 -5.31 15.11
C HIS A 128 9.60 -3.89 15.46
N ILE A 129 8.56 -3.39 14.77
CA ILE A 129 8.06 -2.03 15.00
C ILE A 129 7.36 -1.91 16.35
N THR A 130 7.66 -0.83 17.05
CA THR A 130 6.93 -0.39 18.25
C THR A 130 6.10 0.84 17.93
N GLY A 131 5.05 1.08 18.70
CA GLY A 131 4.23 2.29 18.58
C GLY A 131 4.98 3.54 19.05
N VAL A 132 4.39 4.69 18.82
CA VAL A 132 4.93 5.99 19.23
C VAL A 132 5.31 5.98 20.71
N GLY A 133 6.53 6.40 21.02
CA GLY A 133 7.08 6.39 22.38
C GLY A 133 7.36 5.00 22.96
N GLY A 134 7.50 3.96 22.10
CA GLY A 134 7.72 2.57 22.53
C GLY A 134 6.44 1.88 23.02
N GLY A 135 5.28 2.46 22.73
CA GLY A 135 3.99 1.88 23.09
C GLY A 135 3.65 0.60 22.29
N PRO A 136 2.55 -0.09 22.67
CA PRO A 136 2.10 -1.28 21.96
C PRO A 136 1.61 -0.91 20.56
N VAL A 137 1.78 -1.84 19.61
CA VAL A 137 1.14 -1.79 18.28
C VAL A 137 -0.04 -2.77 18.24
N PRO A 138 -1.01 -2.60 17.34
CA PRO A 138 -2.04 -3.60 17.11
C PRO A 138 -1.42 -4.96 16.74
N ASP A 139 -1.93 -6.05 17.31
CA ASP A 139 -1.40 -7.41 17.05
C ASP A 139 -1.28 -7.76 15.56
N ALA A 140 -2.22 -7.27 14.75
CA ALA A 140 -2.23 -7.49 13.32
C ALA A 140 -0.98 -6.92 12.59
N VAL A 141 -0.25 -5.97 13.19
CA VAL A 141 1.02 -5.45 12.64
C VAL A 141 2.12 -6.50 12.63
N ASN A 142 2.01 -7.50 13.48
CA ASN A 142 3.00 -8.59 13.57
C ASN A 142 2.73 -9.75 12.58
N THR A 143 1.68 -9.66 11.77
CA THR A 143 1.27 -10.71 10.82
C THR A 143 0.92 -10.14 9.43
N LEU A 144 1.64 -9.11 8.99
CA LEU A 144 1.41 -8.47 7.70
C LEU A 144 1.74 -9.44 6.54
N PRO A 145 0.90 -9.55 5.51
CA PRO A 145 1.21 -10.36 4.34
C PRO A 145 2.36 -9.70 3.54
N PRO A 146 3.47 -10.40 3.26
CA PRO A 146 4.58 -9.83 2.52
C PRO A 146 4.27 -9.63 1.04
N GLY A 147 4.97 -8.68 0.41
CA GLY A 147 5.14 -8.66 -1.04
C GLY A 147 6.19 -9.68 -1.46
N ASP A 148 6.16 -10.07 -2.74
CA ASP A 148 7.14 -11.03 -3.28
C ASP A 148 8.42 -10.33 -3.74
N LEU A 149 8.29 -9.08 -4.20
CA LEU A 149 9.40 -8.26 -4.68
C LEU A 149 9.24 -6.82 -4.17
N TYR A 150 10.37 -6.15 -3.99
CA TYR A 150 10.42 -4.72 -3.71
C TYR A 150 11.22 -4.00 -4.80
N VAL A 151 10.65 -2.94 -5.35
CA VAL A 151 11.29 -2.06 -6.34
C VAL A 151 11.31 -0.64 -5.78
N SER A 152 12.47 -0.01 -5.80
CA SER A 152 12.67 1.37 -5.35
C SER A 152 13.01 2.26 -6.54
N THR A 153 12.28 3.35 -6.69
CA THR A 153 12.54 4.35 -7.73
C THR A 153 12.36 5.76 -7.18
N GLN A 154 13.41 6.58 -7.29
CA GLN A 154 13.42 7.94 -6.74
C GLN A 154 12.90 8.00 -5.28
N ALA A 155 13.21 6.97 -4.52
CA ALA A 155 12.71 6.79 -3.18
C ALA A 155 13.47 7.66 -2.17
N HIS A 156 12.75 8.19 -1.20
CA HIS A 156 13.37 8.78 -0.03
C HIS A 156 13.81 7.67 0.93
N ALA A 157 15.01 7.78 1.48
CA ALA A 157 15.55 6.80 2.42
C ALA A 157 14.88 6.84 3.82
N GLY A 158 14.01 7.81 4.06
CA GLY A 158 13.47 8.11 5.36
C GLY A 158 14.26 9.22 6.06
N ARG A 159 13.91 9.53 7.30
CA ARG A 159 14.71 10.45 8.11
C ARG A 159 15.88 9.69 8.73
N PRO A 160 17.11 10.21 8.66
CA PRO A 160 18.15 9.75 9.54
C PRO A 160 17.77 10.21 10.96
N GLU A 161 17.67 9.31 11.87
CA GLU A 161 17.54 9.59 13.31
C GLU A 161 18.87 9.37 13.98
#